data_d32022f3c27b64c6145a8b74094de067
#
_entry.id   d32022f3c27b64c6145a8b74094de067
#
_cell.length_a   1.000
_cell.length_b   1.000
_cell.length_c   1.000
_cell.angle_alpha   90.00
_cell.angle_beta   90.00
_cell.angle_gamma   90.00
#
_symmetry.space_group_name_H-M   'P 1'
#
loop_
_entity.id
_entity.type
_entity.pdbx_description
1 polymer ?
#
loop_
_entity_poly.entity_id
_entity_poly.type
_entity_poly.pdbx_seq_one_letter_code
_entity_poly.pdbx_strand_id
1 'polypeptide(L)'
;MAVGTVLGMPAAHADNKRLNDGVVANVYTVQHQAGCANDVKINPQLQLAAQWHTLDVLNNRNLDGDIGSDGSTAQSRANAAGYQGRVAETVAINPAVAISGVELMNQWYYNPAYFAIMSDCANNQIGVWSENSLDRTVVVAVYGQSGRPAQSTAVGQQSGPAPVVVLPENVAIDPSPQYDASDEIEYAISWFPWILRGVYPPPGMPPQ
;
A
#
# COMPACT_ATOMS: atom_id res chain seq x y z
N MET A 1 28.18 -43.39 -2.45
CA MET A 1 27.06 -42.62 -1.86
C MET A 1 27.08 -41.25 -2.49
N ALA A 2 26.10 -40.95 -3.35
CA ALA A 2 25.97 -39.66 -3.99
C ALA A 2 25.05 -38.77 -3.14
N VAL A 3 25.60 -37.67 -2.61
CA VAL A 3 24.82 -36.69 -1.88
C VAL A 3 24.22 -35.75 -2.92
N GLY A 4 22.91 -35.88 -3.15
CA GLY A 4 22.15 -35.00 -4.00
C GLY A 4 21.92 -33.66 -3.28
N THR A 5 22.52 -32.58 -3.77
CA THR A 5 22.20 -31.20 -3.36
C THR A 5 20.85 -30.82 -3.94
N VAL A 6 19.84 -30.71 -3.09
CA VAL A 6 18.56 -30.10 -3.43
C VAL A 6 18.80 -28.59 -3.57
N LEU A 7 18.87 -28.10 -4.79
CA LEU A 7 18.84 -26.67 -5.08
C LEU A 7 17.42 -26.17 -4.76
N GLY A 8 17.27 -25.47 -3.64
CA GLY A 8 16.03 -24.77 -3.32
C GLY A 8 15.73 -23.77 -4.43
N MET A 9 14.59 -23.90 -5.08
CA MET A 9 14.10 -22.88 -6.03
C MET A 9 13.88 -21.58 -5.29
N PRO A 10 14.34 -20.44 -5.83
CA PRO A 10 13.98 -19.14 -5.28
C PRO A 10 12.45 -18.99 -5.38
N ALA A 11 11.80 -18.79 -4.24
CA ALA A 11 10.38 -18.49 -4.19
C ALA A 11 10.06 -17.23 -5.00
N ALA A 12 8.85 -17.15 -5.53
CA ALA A 12 8.35 -16.14 -6.45
C ALA A 12 8.25 -14.72 -5.80
N HIS A 13 9.38 -14.11 -5.45
CA HIS A 13 9.41 -12.74 -4.90
C HIS A 13 9.21 -11.64 -5.96
N ALA A 14 9.36 -11.96 -7.24
CA ALA A 14 9.23 -10.97 -8.33
C ALA A 14 7.77 -10.54 -8.53
N ASP A 15 6.84 -11.49 -8.53
CA ASP A 15 5.40 -11.21 -8.74
C ASP A 15 4.81 -10.41 -7.58
N ASN A 16 5.24 -10.70 -6.35
CA ASN A 16 4.79 -9.98 -5.16
C ASN A 16 5.26 -8.52 -5.16
N LYS A 17 6.48 -8.25 -5.61
CA LYS A 17 6.97 -6.87 -5.73
C LYS A 17 6.14 -6.06 -6.71
N ARG A 18 5.85 -6.61 -7.87
CA ARG A 18 5.04 -5.96 -8.91
C ARG A 18 3.62 -5.65 -8.41
N LEU A 19 2.98 -6.61 -7.73
CA LEU A 19 1.67 -6.40 -7.12
C LEU A 19 1.71 -5.27 -6.08
N ASN A 20 2.72 -5.26 -5.21
CA ASN A 20 2.89 -4.23 -4.20
C ASN A 20 3.08 -2.84 -4.81
N ASP A 21 3.92 -2.72 -5.83
CA ASP A 21 4.16 -1.46 -6.56
C ASP A 21 2.88 -0.99 -7.26
N GLY A 22 2.11 -1.91 -7.86
CA GLY A 22 0.82 -1.63 -8.48
C GLY A 22 -0.22 -1.10 -7.47
N VAL A 23 -0.23 -1.63 -6.26
CA VAL A 23 -1.10 -1.12 -5.17
C VAL A 23 -0.75 0.32 -4.84
N VAL A 24 0.54 0.65 -4.69
CA VAL A 24 0.99 2.03 -4.42
C VAL A 24 0.55 2.98 -5.53
N ALA A 25 0.72 2.59 -6.80
CA ALA A 25 0.32 3.39 -7.96
C ALA A 25 -1.21 3.61 -8.00
N ASN A 26 -1.99 2.58 -7.68
CA ASN A 26 -3.45 2.69 -7.62
C ASN A 26 -3.92 3.61 -6.48
N VAL A 27 -3.31 3.51 -5.30
CA VAL A 27 -3.61 4.41 -4.18
C VAL A 27 -3.27 5.85 -4.53
N TYR A 28 -2.10 6.10 -5.16
CA TYR A 28 -1.74 7.40 -5.70
C TYR A 28 -2.85 7.94 -6.62
N THR A 29 -3.32 7.12 -7.56
CA THR A 29 -4.39 7.51 -8.50
C THR A 29 -5.69 7.85 -7.76
N VAL A 30 -6.10 7.03 -6.79
CA VAL A 30 -7.32 7.27 -5.98
C VAL A 30 -7.20 8.58 -5.20
N GLN A 31 -6.05 8.86 -4.59
CA GLN A 31 -5.81 10.12 -3.88
C GLN A 31 -5.87 11.34 -4.79
N HIS A 32 -5.21 11.28 -5.96
CA HIS A 32 -5.27 12.38 -6.93
C HIS A 32 -6.69 12.64 -7.44
N GLN A 33 -7.47 11.60 -7.67
CA GLN A 33 -8.88 11.72 -8.05
C GLN A 33 -9.75 12.29 -6.92
N ALA A 34 -9.38 12.04 -5.67
CA ALA A 34 -10.01 12.67 -4.50
C ALA A 34 -9.58 14.13 -4.29
N GLY A 35 -8.67 14.65 -5.12
CA GLY A 35 -8.17 16.03 -5.05
C GLY A 35 -6.96 16.23 -4.15
N CYS A 36 -6.27 15.15 -3.75
CA CYS A 36 -5.04 15.26 -2.97
C CYS A 36 -3.91 15.84 -3.83
N ALA A 37 -3.21 16.82 -3.27
CA ALA A 37 -2.04 17.43 -3.91
C ALA A 37 -0.72 16.74 -3.54
N ASN A 38 -0.75 15.83 -2.58
CA ASN A 38 0.44 15.15 -2.07
C ASN A 38 0.61 13.79 -2.76
N ASP A 39 1.86 13.43 -3.06
CA ASP A 39 2.20 12.08 -3.48
C ASP A 39 2.26 11.16 -2.26
N VAL A 40 1.70 9.97 -2.39
CA VAL A 40 1.88 8.91 -1.39
C VAL A 40 3.30 8.34 -1.52
N LYS A 41 4.02 8.22 -0.40
CA LYS A 41 5.41 7.75 -0.37
C LYS A 41 5.52 6.41 0.33
N ILE A 42 6.32 5.51 -0.24
CA ILE A 42 6.62 4.23 0.40
C ILE A 42 7.43 4.47 1.69
N ASN A 43 6.99 3.83 2.77
CA ASN A 43 7.67 3.88 4.08
C ASN A 43 8.05 2.47 4.54
N PRO A 44 9.35 2.19 4.79
CA PRO A 44 9.82 0.86 5.16
C PRO A 44 9.25 0.35 6.50
N GLN A 45 8.95 1.23 7.44
CA GLN A 45 8.37 0.85 8.74
C GLN A 45 6.92 0.39 8.57
N LEU A 46 6.15 1.09 7.72
CA LEU A 46 4.80 0.68 7.37
C LEU A 46 4.80 -0.63 6.56
N GLN A 47 5.79 -0.80 5.67
CA GLN A 47 5.96 -2.05 4.92
C GLN A 47 6.26 -3.23 5.83
N LEU A 48 7.07 -3.04 6.87
CA LEU A 48 7.36 -4.05 7.88
C LEU A 48 6.09 -4.40 8.69
N ALA A 49 5.30 -3.42 9.07
CA ALA A 49 4.02 -3.64 9.75
C ALA A 49 3.03 -4.42 8.87
N ALA A 50 2.94 -4.07 7.58
CA ALA A 50 2.15 -4.78 6.60
C ALA A 50 2.62 -6.24 6.43
N GLN A 51 3.94 -6.46 6.36
CA GLN A 51 4.53 -7.81 6.27
C GLN A 51 4.12 -8.70 7.45
N TRP A 52 4.23 -8.21 8.67
CA TRP A 52 3.86 -8.99 9.85
C TRP A 52 2.40 -9.42 9.80
N HIS A 53 1.51 -8.50 9.45
CA HIS A 53 0.10 -8.84 9.39
C HIS A 53 -0.26 -9.73 8.20
N THR A 54 0.36 -9.51 7.04
CA THR A 54 0.19 -10.39 5.88
C THR A 54 0.54 -11.84 6.22
N LEU A 55 1.68 -12.06 6.88
CA LEU A 55 2.12 -13.39 7.29
C LEU A 55 1.20 -14.00 8.35
N ASP A 56 0.72 -13.18 9.29
CA ASP A 56 -0.21 -13.64 10.32
C ASP A 56 -1.54 -14.09 9.70
N VAL A 57 -2.14 -13.25 8.83
CA VAL A 57 -3.40 -13.58 8.12
C VAL A 57 -3.22 -14.78 7.20
N LEU A 58 -2.06 -14.89 6.52
CA LEU A 58 -1.78 -16.03 5.63
C LEU A 58 -1.77 -17.36 6.39
N ASN A 59 -1.18 -17.38 7.58
CA ASN A 59 -1.01 -18.57 8.41
C ASN A 59 -2.24 -18.85 9.28
N ASN A 60 -3.09 -17.87 9.53
CA ASN A 60 -4.29 -17.95 10.36
C ASN A 60 -5.55 -17.75 9.52
N ARG A 61 -6.20 -18.86 9.13
CA ARG A 61 -7.38 -18.82 8.26
C ARG A 61 -8.64 -18.21 8.89
N ASN A 62 -8.64 -18.05 10.20
CA ASN A 62 -9.76 -17.42 10.93
C ASN A 62 -9.68 -15.90 10.97
N LEU A 63 -8.57 -15.33 10.49
CA LEU A 63 -8.41 -13.88 10.39
C LEU A 63 -8.94 -13.39 9.04
N ASP A 64 -9.72 -12.32 9.07
CA ASP A 64 -10.37 -11.71 7.91
C ASP A 64 -10.33 -10.17 7.94
N GLY A 65 -9.72 -9.58 8.95
CA GLY A 65 -9.68 -8.14 9.17
C GLY A 65 -8.31 -7.62 9.63
N ASP A 66 -8.32 -6.48 10.27
CA ASP A 66 -7.14 -5.70 10.68
C ASP A 66 -6.58 -6.08 12.06
N ILE A 67 -7.25 -6.99 12.78
CA ILE A 67 -6.78 -7.48 14.09
C ILE A 67 -5.96 -8.75 13.91
N GLY A 68 -4.74 -8.74 14.42
CA GLY A 68 -3.85 -9.89 14.40
C GLY A 68 -4.27 -11.02 15.35
N SER A 69 -3.72 -12.22 15.16
CA SER A 69 -3.98 -13.40 16.00
C SER A 69 -3.56 -13.20 17.45
N ASP A 70 -2.63 -12.30 17.69
CA ASP A 70 -2.16 -11.87 19.01
C ASP A 70 -2.96 -10.69 19.61
N GLY A 71 -4.03 -10.25 18.92
CA GLY A 71 -4.82 -9.08 19.27
C GLY A 71 -4.19 -7.75 18.86
N SER A 72 -3.08 -7.75 18.11
CA SER A 72 -2.44 -6.53 17.64
C SER A 72 -3.33 -5.77 16.66
N THR A 73 -3.30 -4.44 16.74
CA THR A 73 -3.93 -3.53 15.79
C THR A 73 -2.90 -3.05 14.76
N ALA A 74 -3.36 -2.49 13.63
CA ALA A 74 -2.49 -1.83 12.67
C ALA A 74 -1.57 -0.78 13.34
N GLN A 75 -2.13 0.02 14.27
CA GLN A 75 -1.37 1.02 15.01
C GLN A 75 -0.28 0.40 15.89
N SER A 76 -0.60 -0.68 16.61
CA SER A 76 0.39 -1.32 17.48
C SER A 76 1.51 -1.97 16.67
N ARG A 77 1.22 -2.59 15.54
CA ARG A 77 2.21 -3.14 14.62
C ARG A 77 3.10 -2.04 14.02
N ALA A 78 2.51 -0.93 13.58
CA ALA A 78 3.26 0.21 13.06
C ALA A 78 4.19 0.82 14.11
N ASN A 79 3.72 0.97 15.35
CA ASN A 79 4.55 1.45 16.47
C ASN A 79 5.70 0.50 16.75
N ALA A 80 5.45 -0.82 16.76
CA ALA A 80 6.48 -1.83 16.95
C ALA A 80 7.52 -1.84 15.81
N ALA A 81 7.09 -1.52 14.58
CA ALA A 81 7.97 -1.31 13.42
C ALA A 81 8.74 0.03 13.47
N GLY A 82 8.49 0.87 14.47
CA GLY A 82 9.16 2.17 14.67
C GLY A 82 8.45 3.36 14.04
N TYR A 83 7.27 3.18 13.45
CA TYR A 83 6.48 4.28 12.91
C TYR A 83 5.72 5.02 14.02
N GLN A 84 5.80 6.35 14.03
CA GLN A 84 5.24 7.18 15.11
C GLN A 84 3.98 7.96 14.71
N GLY A 85 3.55 7.87 13.46
CA GLY A 85 2.34 8.53 12.96
C GLY A 85 1.07 7.71 13.23
N ARG A 86 -0.07 8.31 12.92
CA ARG A 86 -1.35 7.59 12.88
C ARG A 86 -1.37 6.69 11.66
N VAL A 87 -2.01 5.54 11.80
CA VAL A 87 -2.14 4.60 10.69
C VAL A 87 -3.57 4.11 10.52
N ALA A 88 -3.85 3.70 9.28
CA ALA A 88 -5.01 2.91 8.89
C ALA A 88 -4.53 1.73 8.05
N GLU A 89 -5.38 0.74 7.82
CA GLU A 89 -5.02 -0.48 7.11
C GLU A 89 -6.14 -0.95 6.20
N THR A 90 -5.76 -1.56 5.07
CA THR A 90 -6.66 -2.33 4.22
C THR A 90 -6.10 -3.74 4.03
N VAL A 91 -6.97 -4.73 4.07
CA VAL A 91 -6.62 -6.15 3.92
C VAL A 91 -7.42 -6.74 2.76
N ALA A 92 -6.75 -7.48 1.89
CA ALA A 92 -7.41 -8.30 0.88
C ALA A 92 -6.99 -9.76 1.04
N ILE A 93 -7.97 -10.64 0.93
CA ILE A 93 -7.79 -12.08 0.99
C ILE A 93 -8.45 -12.67 -0.24
N ASN A 94 -7.69 -13.45 -1.00
CA ASN A 94 -8.19 -14.18 -2.15
C ASN A 94 -7.99 -15.69 -1.95
N PRO A 95 -9.02 -16.54 -2.10
CA PRO A 95 -8.89 -18.00 -1.99
C PRO A 95 -8.27 -18.60 -3.27
N ALA A 96 -7.15 -18.07 -3.72
CA ALA A 96 -6.40 -18.51 -4.89
C ALA A 96 -4.90 -18.25 -4.70
N VAL A 97 -4.07 -18.90 -5.51
CA VAL A 97 -2.60 -18.75 -5.52
C VAL A 97 -2.14 -17.31 -5.82
N ALA A 98 -2.95 -16.56 -6.54
CA ALA A 98 -2.64 -15.18 -6.89
C ALA A 98 -3.92 -14.32 -6.91
N ILE A 99 -3.75 -13.03 -6.70
CA ILE A 99 -4.77 -12.01 -6.90
C ILE A 99 -4.28 -11.03 -7.97
N SER A 100 -5.13 -10.68 -8.91
CA SER A 100 -4.81 -9.61 -9.86
C SER A 100 -4.95 -8.24 -9.19
N GLY A 101 -4.20 -7.24 -9.67
CA GLY A 101 -4.34 -5.86 -9.18
C GLY A 101 -5.76 -5.33 -9.31
N VAL A 102 -6.49 -5.72 -10.37
CA VAL A 102 -7.88 -5.34 -10.59
C VAL A 102 -8.80 -5.94 -9.54
N GLU A 103 -8.68 -7.23 -9.24
CA GLU A 103 -9.48 -7.92 -8.24
C GLU A 103 -9.25 -7.32 -6.85
N LEU A 104 -7.98 -7.08 -6.51
CA LEU A 104 -7.59 -6.42 -5.27
C LEU A 104 -8.23 -5.03 -5.14
N MET A 105 -8.11 -4.21 -6.20
CA MET A 105 -8.69 -2.86 -6.18
C MET A 105 -10.20 -2.89 -6.13
N ASN A 106 -10.86 -3.86 -6.75
CA ASN A 106 -12.30 -4.03 -6.62
C ASN A 106 -12.71 -4.30 -5.17
N GLN A 107 -12.01 -5.17 -4.46
CA GLN A 107 -12.29 -5.46 -3.05
C GLN A 107 -12.18 -4.20 -2.18
N TRP A 108 -11.18 -3.36 -2.41
CA TRP A 108 -10.95 -2.17 -1.59
C TRP A 108 -11.79 -0.97 -2.04
N TYR A 109 -11.90 -0.74 -3.34
CA TYR A 109 -12.56 0.44 -3.89
C TYR A 109 -14.07 0.44 -3.64
N TYR A 110 -14.71 -0.73 -3.69
CA TYR A 110 -16.14 -0.87 -3.42
C TYR A 110 -16.47 -1.09 -1.94
N ASN A 111 -15.47 -1.21 -1.08
CA ASN A 111 -15.65 -1.18 0.36
C ASN A 111 -15.58 0.29 0.84
N PRO A 112 -16.69 0.89 1.34
CA PRO A 112 -16.69 2.31 1.71
C PRO A 112 -15.67 2.68 2.77
N ALA A 113 -15.38 1.80 3.73
CA ALA A 113 -14.39 2.04 4.78
C ALA A 113 -12.97 2.05 4.19
N TYR A 114 -12.63 1.10 3.32
CA TYR A 114 -11.33 1.03 2.67
C TYR A 114 -11.15 2.16 1.66
N PHE A 115 -12.20 2.49 0.90
CA PHE A 115 -12.16 3.65 0.01
C PHE A 115 -11.87 4.95 0.75
N ALA A 116 -12.50 5.16 1.92
CA ALA A 116 -12.24 6.33 2.75
C ALA A 116 -10.77 6.38 3.21
N ILE A 117 -10.16 5.24 3.54
CA ILE A 117 -8.74 5.16 3.90
C ILE A 117 -7.85 5.50 2.70
N MET A 118 -8.11 4.89 1.53
CA MET A 118 -7.31 5.12 0.33
C MET A 118 -7.37 6.56 -0.17
N SER A 119 -8.55 7.20 -0.09
CA SER A 119 -8.79 8.56 -0.59
C SER A 119 -8.44 9.67 0.41
N ASP A 120 -8.04 9.34 1.63
CA ASP A 120 -7.67 10.34 2.65
C ASP A 120 -6.30 10.94 2.34
N CYS A 121 -6.27 12.22 1.99
CA CYS A 121 -5.04 12.97 1.70
C CYS A 121 -4.06 13.07 2.88
N ALA A 122 -4.51 12.83 4.11
CA ALA A 122 -3.62 12.78 5.26
C ALA A 122 -2.73 11.52 5.25
N ASN A 123 -3.17 10.45 4.56
CA ASN A 123 -2.44 9.21 4.39
C ASN A 123 -1.38 9.35 3.27
N ASN A 124 -0.34 10.12 3.52
CA ASN A 124 0.71 10.44 2.56
C ASN A 124 1.90 9.49 2.58
N GLN A 125 1.85 8.44 3.38
CA GLN A 125 2.82 7.35 3.42
C GLN A 125 2.11 6.00 3.34
N ILE A 126 2.76 5.01 2.75
CA ILE A 126 2.21 3.68 2.57
C ILE A 126 3.28 2.60 2.71
N GLY A 127 2.92 1.46 3.26
CA GLY A 127 3.68 0.22 3.18
C GLY A 127 2.77 -0.90 2.71
N VAL A 128 3.17 -1.62 1.69
CA VAL A 128 2.41 -2.73 1.11
C VAL A 128 3.20 -4.01 1.20
N TRP A 129 2.53 -5.08 1.54
CA TRP A 129 3.08 -6.42 1.48
C TRP A 129 2.05 -7.42 1.00
N SER A 130 2.49 -8.36 0.18
CA SER A 130 1.67 -9.47 -0.31
C SER A 130 2.40 -10.78 -0.18
N GLU A 131 1.68 -11.84 0.12
CA GLU A 131 2.18 -13.21 0.18
C GLU A 131 1.16 -14.20 -0.34
N ASN A 132 1.66 -15.27 -0.91
CA ASN A 132 0.87 -16.33 -1.52
C ASN A 132 1.14 -17.68 -0.85
N SER A 133 0.08 -18.44 -0.65
CA SER A 133 0.13 -19.88 -0.43
C SER A 133 -0.53 -20.61 -1.60
N LEU A 134 -0.53 -21.95 -1.59
CA LEU A 134 -1.13 -22.74 -2.69
C LEU A 134 -2.61 -22.45 -2.94
N ASP A 135 -3.31 -21.92 -1.96
CA ASP A 135 -4.77 -21.76 -1.95
C ASP A 135 -5.23 -20.43 -1.36
N ARG A 136 -4.31 -19.49 -1.09
CA ARG A 136 -4.64 -18.20 -0.51
C ARG A 136 -3.58 -17.17 -0.84
N THR A 137 -4.02 -16.00 -1.26
CA THR A 137 -3.21 -14.79 -1.36
C THR A 137 -3.71 -13.78 -0.35
N VAL A 138 -2.80 -13.13 0.34
CA VAL A 138 -3.09 -12.03 1.28
C VAL A 138 -2.29 -10.80 0.87
N VAL A 139 -2.96 -9.66 0.81
CA VAL A 139 -2.35 -8.35 0.58
C VAL A 139 -2.77 -7.40 1.68
N VAL A 140 -1.79 -6.77 2.30
CA VAL A 140 -2.01 -5.75 3.34
C VAL A 140 -1.36 -4.45 2.91
N ALA A 141 -2.10 -3.34 3.01
CA ALA A 141 -1.55 -2.00 2.88
C ALA A 141 -1.78 -1.22 4.17
N VAL A 142 -0.71 -0.71 4.76
CA VAL A 142 -0.74 0.16 5.93
C VAL A 142 -0.47 1.58 5.48
N TYR A 143 -1.41 2.46 5.76
CA TYR A 143 -1.38 3.88 5.41
C TYR A 143 -0.94 4.69 6.61
N GLY A 144 -0.05 5.65 6.41
CA GLY A 144 0.50 6.47 7.47
C GLY A 144 0.34 7.96 7.22
N GLN A 145 0.08 8.67 8.30
CA GLN A 145 0.03 10.12 8.32
C GLN A 145 1.37 10.64 8.86
N SER A 146 2.16 11.33 8.01
CA SER A 146 3.38 12.00 8.45
C SER A 146 3.03 13.29 9.19
N GLY A 147 2.52 13.15 10.39
CA GLY A 147 2.22 14.25 11.29
C GLY A 147 2.57 13.83 12.70
N ARG A 148 3.30 14.68 13.41
CA ARG A 148 3.55 14.54 14.84
C ARG A 148 2.20 14.26 15.50
N PRO A 149 2.09 13.29 16.43
CA PRO A 149 0.89 13.14 17.24
C PRO A 149 0.52 14.52 17.78
N ALA A 150 -0.74 14.92 17.66
CA ALA A 150 -1.21 16.16 18.23
C ALA A 150 -0.90 16.11 19.74
N GLN A 151 0.22 16.70 20.12
CA GLN A 151 0.47 17.01 21.53
C GLN A 151 -0.60 18.04 21.89
N SER A 152 -1.46 17.65 22.81
CA SER A 152 -2.35 18.58 23.49
C SER A 152 -1.58 19.85 23.81
N THR A 153 -1.96 20.94 23.17
CA THR A 153 -1.36 22.25 23.36
C THR A 153 -1.57 22.72 24.79
N ALA A 154 -0.55 22.54 25.61
CA ALA A 154 -0.32 23.50 26.69
C ALA A 154 0.37 24.70 26.03
N VAL A 155 -0.32 25.84 26.10
CA VAL A 155 0.09 27.16 25.62
C VAL A 155 1.46 27.54 26.18
N GLY A 156 2.39 27.90 25.29
CA GLY A 156 3.68 28.48 25.65
C GLY A 156 4.37 29.02 24.40
N GLN A 157 4.16 30.30 24.13
CA GLN A 157 4.90 31.06 23.12
C GLN A 157 6.40 30.98 23.36
N GLN A 158 7.17 30.75 22.29
CA GLN A 158 8.44 31.46 22.07
C GLN A 158 8.87 31.44 20.62
N SER A 159 8.98 32.64 20.08
CA SER A 159 9.47 32.92 18.75
C SER A 159 11.00 32.86 18.73
N GLY A 160 11.57 32.16 17.76
CA GLY A 160 12.98 32.21 17.41
C GLY A 160 13.16 31.77 15.96
N PRO A 161 14.01 32.44 15.17
CA PRO A 161 14.14 32.14 13.73
C PRO A 161 14.82 30.81 13.51
N ALA A 162 14.25 30.01 12.60
CA ALA A 162 14.75 28.69 12.21
C ALA A 162 16.04 28.82 11.37
N PRO A 163 17.02 27.93 11.57
CA PRO A 163 18.17 27.81 10.67
C PRO A 163 17.77 27.21 9.34
N VAL A 164 18.20 27.84 8.27
CA VAL A 164 18.05 27.34 6.90
C VAL A 164 18.97 26.12 6.73
N VAL A 165 18.41 24.92 6.64
CA VAL A 165 19.12 23.72 6.24
C VAL A 165 19.07 23.62 4.73
N VAL A 166 20.21 23.85 4.09
CA VAL A 166 20.39 23.58 2.66
C VAL A 166 20.46 22.07 2.47
N LEU A 167 19.43 21.48 1.88
CA LEU A 167 19.41 20.08 1.47
C LEU A 167 20.22 19.92 0.17
N PRO A 168 21.03 18.88 0.03
CA PRO A 168 21.68 18.59 -1.23
C PRO A 168 20.66 18.16 -2.27
N GLU A 169 20.85 18.69 -3.44
CA GLU A 169 20.05 18.58 -4.63
C GLU A 169 19.94 17.15 -5.12
N ASN A 170 18.70 16.67 -5.24
CA ASN A 170 18.14 15.80 -6.26
C ASN A 170 18.99 14.66 -6.83
N VAL A 171 18.66 13.47 -6.40
CA VAL A 171 18.53 12.35 -7.35
C VAL A 171 17.03 12.09 -7.52
N ALA A 172 16.47 12.51 -8.63
CA ALA A 172 15.15 12.11 -9.06
C ALA A 172 15.20 10.58 -9.27
N ILE A 173 14.63 9.83 -8.35
CA ILE A 173 14.32 8.44 -8.61
C ILE A 173 13.17 8.49 -9.61
N ASP A 174 13.45 8.09 -10.86
CA ASP A 174 12.43 7.88 -11.88
C ASP A 174 11.48 6.79 -11.37
N PRO A 175 10.22 7.12 -11.05
CA PRO A 175 9.27 6.14 -10.54
C PRO A 175 8.65 5.32 -11.67
N SER A 176 9.11 5.46 -12.91
CA SER A 176 8.59 4.69 -14.04
C SER A 176 9.00 3.23 -13.87
N PRO A 177 8.07 2.31 -13.57
CA PRO A 177 8.36 0.89 -13.68
C PRO A 177 8.76 0.59 -15.12
N GLN A 178 9.71 -0.31 -15.32
CA GLN A 178 10.07 -0.76 -16.67
C GLN A 178 8.81 -1.30 -17.34
N TYR A 179 8.37 -0.60 -18.37
CA TYR A 179 7.16 -0.88 -19.13
C TYR A 179 7.29 -2.25 -19.79
N ASP A 180 6.37 -3.17 -19.47
CA ASP A 180 6.21 -4.39 -20.25
C ASP A 180 4.78 -4.45 -20.82
N ALA A 181 4.57 -5.26 -21.88
CA ALA A 181 3.28 -5.33 -22.57
C ALA A 181 2.12 -5.85 -21.69
N SER A 182 2.40 -6.46 -20.55
CA SER A 182 1.37 -6.86 -19.58
C SER A 182 0.86 -5.69 -18.76
N ASP A 183 1.67 -4.62 -18.60
CA ASP A 183 1.27 -3.38 -17.92
C ASP A 183 0.24 -2.61 -18.73
N GLU A 184 0.28 -2.69 -20.07
CA GLU A 184 -0.77 -2.08 -20.93
C GLU A 184 -2.12 -2.77 -20.76
N ILE A 185 -2.13 -4.09 -20.60
CA ILE A 185 -3.38 -4.83 -20.40
C ILE A 185 -3.95 -4.52 -19.02
N GLU A 186 -3.13 -4.49 -17.97
CA GLU A 186 -3.56 -4.12 -16.61
C GLU A 186 -4.02 -2.66 -16.54
N TYR A 187 -3.31 -1.74 -17.20
CA TYR A 187 -3.71 -0.35 -17.30
C TYR A 187 -5.03 -0.18 -18.06
N ALA A 188 -5.19 -0.87 -19.19
CA ALA A 188 -6.43 -0.86 -19.97
C ALA A 188 -7.64 -1.40 -19.19
N ILE A 189 -7.43 -2.35 -18.28
CA ILE A 189 -8.49 -2.93 -17.44
C ILE A 189 -8.73 -2.08 -16.17
N SER A 190 -7.72 -1.37 -15.66
CA SER A 190 -7.83 -0.57 -14.42
C SER A 190 -8.83 0.60 -14.52
N TRP A 191 -9.16 1.06 -15.74
CA TRP A 191 -10.17 2.09 -15.97
C TRP A 191 -11.61 1.54 -16.12
N PHE A 192 -11.79 0.21 -16.24
CA PHE A 192 -13.10 -0.43 -16.39
C PHE A 192 -14.10 -0.09 -15.26
N PRO A 193 -13.70 0.03 -13.98
CA PRO A 193 -14.57 0.50 -12.91
C PRO A 193 -15.15 1.90 -13.13
N TRP A 194 -14.45 2.76 -13.87
CA TRP A 194 -14.90 4.12 -14.19
C TRP A 194 -16.00 4.12 -15.24
N ILE A 195 -15.90 3.25 -16.25
CA ILE A 195 -16.97 3.04 -17.24
C ILE A 195 -18.25 2.57 -16.57
N LEU A 196 -18.14 1.60 -15.65
CA LEU A 196 -19.30 1.07 -14.94
C LEU A 196 -19.99 2.12 -14.05
N ARG A 197 -19.30 3.19 -13.68
CA ARG A 197 -19.87 4.34 -12.96
C ARG A 197 -20.38 5.45 -13.88
N GLY A 198 -20.35 5.28 -15.18
CA GLY A 198 -20.76 6.29 -16.15
C GLY A 198 -19.78 7.46 -16.30
N VAL A 199 -18.56 7.32 -15.83
CA VAL A 199 -17.49 8.31 -15.95
C VAL A 199 -16.51 7.84 -17.02
N TYR A 200 -16.67 8.35 -18.24
CA TYR A 200 -15.78 8.04 -19.36
C TYR A 200 -15.53 9.31 -20.18
N PRO A 201 -14.30 9.63 -20.54
CA PRO A 201 -13.06 8.99 -20.11
C PRO A 201 -12.75 9.26 -18.63
N PRO A 202 -11.96 8.38 -17.97
CA PRO A 202 -11.50 8.65 -16.61
C PRO A 202 -10.75 9.96 -16.54
N PRO A 203 -10.85 10.73 -15.45
CA PRO A 203 -10.09 11.95 -15.27
C PRO A 203 -8.58 11.70 -15.47
N GLY A 204 -7.95 12.47 -16.36
CA GLY A 204 -6.52 12.36 -16.66
C GLY A 204 -6.16 11.56 -17.93
N MET A 205 -7.12 10.91 -18.60
CA MET A 205 -6.84 10.39 -19.95
C MET A 205 -6.93 11.51 -21.00
N PRO A 206 -5.97 11.56 -21.95
CA PRO A 206 -6.10 12.46 -23.11
C PRO A 206 -7.31 12.03 -23.95
N PRO A 207 -8.06 12.97 -24.54
CA PRO A 207 -9.13 12.64 -25.47
C PRO A 207 -8.55 11.89 -26.68
N GLN A 208 -9.15 10.76 -27.04
CA GLN A 208 -8.82 10.03 -28.27
C GLN A 208 -9.35 10.75 -29.48
#